data_4bccc8fe8e19da7b90229ba5810a545b
#
_entry.id   4bccc8fe8e19da7b90229ba5810a545b
#
_cell.length_a   1.000
_cell.length_b   1.000
_cell.length_c   1.000
_cell.angle_alpha   90.00
_cell.angle_beta   90.00
_cell.angle_gamma   90.00
#
_symmetry.space_group_name_H-M   'P 1'
#
loop_
_entity.id
_entity.type
_entity.pdbx_description
1 polymer ?
#
loop_
_entity_poly.entity_id
_entity_poly.type
_entity_poly.pdbx_seq_one_letter_code
_entity_poly.pdbx_strand_id
1 'polypeptide(L)'
;MAKLILVRHGESTLNKENVYFGHLNPSLTSKGKEQLEILKNRLPTYDMIFSSPLERAISSAEIINHNKLIINTDDRLKELNFGIFEGLNFNKISSLYPVEVEKWLVSNISYKFINGESIYELSERVKSFVEEIKYTEKNYLLVTHFGVINAILSIYIAENLNNFWKFKCNLSSITILEFNDGYPILKCFSLWYSK
;
A
#
# COMPACT_ATOMS: atom_id res chain seq x y z
N MET A 1 -19.01 -13.57 1.93
CA MET A 1 -18.49 -12.37 1.24
C MET A 1 -17.35 -11.78 2.06
N ALA A 2 -16.14 -11.71 1.49
CA ALA A 2 -15.00 -11.07 2.16
C ALA A 2 -14.98 -9.56 1.88
N LYS A 3 -14.59 -8.77 2.88
CA LYS A 3 -14.38 -7.33 2.73
C LYS A 3 -12.95 -6.97 3.08
N LEU A 4 -12.24 -6.30 2.17
CA LEU A 4 -10.93 -5.74 2.39
C LEU A 4 -11.04 -4.23 2.59
N ILE A 5 -10.67 -3.77 3.77
CA ILE A 5 -10.59 -2.35 4.13
C ILE A 5 -9.10 -1.99 4.08
N LEU A 6 -8.67 -1.45 2.95
CA LEU A 6 -7.29 -1.09 2.70
C LEU A 6 -7.03 0.31 3.24
N VAL A 7 -6.07 0.46 4.13
CA VAL A 7 -5.63 1.75 4.65
C VAL A 7 -4.19 2.01 4.22
N ARG A 8 -3.96 3.10 3.50
CA ARG A 8 -2.61 3.58 3.30
C ARG A 8 -2.09 4.21 4.58
N HIS A 9 -0.89 3.87 5.01
CA HIS A 9 -0.24 4.43 6.21
C HIS A 9 -0.33 5.95 6.27
N GLY A 10 -0.18 6.54 7.45
CA GLY A 10 -0.12 7.98 7.69
C GLY A 10 1.10 8.66 7.07
N GLU A 11 1.08 9.99 7.02
CA GLU A 11 2.24 10.77 6.56
C GLU A 11 3.48 10.42 7.40
N SER A 12 4.59 10.05 6.72
CA SER A 12 5.89 9.82 7.31
C SER A 12 6.88 10.92 6.92
N THR A 13 8.03 10.98 7.59
CA THR A 13 9.03 12.03 7.37
C THR A 13 9.49 12.12 5.91
N LEU A 14 9.75 10.99 5.24
CA LEU A 14 10.18 10.97 3.84
C LEU A 14 9.09 11.32 2.82
N ASN A 15 7.81 11.29 3.20
CA ASN A 15 6.75 11.74 2.30
C ASN A 15 6.86 13.24 1.93
N LYS A 16 7.56 14.04 2.76
CA LYS A 16 7.78 15.47 2.52
C LYS A 16 8.97 15.76 1.61
N GLU A 17 9.87 14.78 1.45
CA GLU A 17 11.14 14.99 0.75
C GLU A 17 11.06 14.70 -0.75
N ASN A 18 9.90 14.23 -1.24
CA ASN A 18 9.68 13.86 -2.65
C ASN A 18 10.72 12.88 -3.19
N VAL A 19 11.06 11.88 -2.38
CA VAL A 19 12.00 10.79 -2.70
C VAL A 19 11.27 9.46 -2.88
N TYR A 20 11.85 8.54 -3.63
CA TYR A 20 11.39 7.16 -3.69
C TYR A 20 11.82 6.44 -2.42
N PHE A 21 10.88 5.80 -1.75
CA PHE A 21 11.17 4.95 -0.60
C PHE A 21 10.11 3.86 -0.48
N GLY A 22 10.58 2.64 -0.42
CA GLY A 22 9.75 1.46 -0.24
C GLY A 22 10.10 0.79 1.09
N HIS A 23 11.31 0.27 1.19
CA HIS A 23 11.79 -0.47 2.34
C HIS A 23 12.55 0.38 3.38
N LEU A 24 12.91 1.63 3.08
CA LEU A 24 13.32 2.57 4.13
C LEU A 24 12.21 2.74 5.16
N ASN A 25 12.61 2.95 6.40
CA ASN A 25 11.70 2.85 7.56
C ASN A 25 11.50 4.18 8.29
N PRO A 26 10.96 5.24 7.61
CA PRO A 26 10.70 6.53 8.23
C PRO A 26 9.53 6.45 9.22
N SER A 27 9.64 7.17 10.33
CA SER A 27 8.57 7.30 11.33
C SER A 27 7.43 8.21 10.84
N LEU A 28 6.25 8.06 11.45
CA LEU A 28 5.11 8.94 11.19
C LEU A 28 5.37 10.37 11.68
N THR A 29 4.88 11.36 10.92
CA THR A 29 4.84 12.75 11.38
C THR A 29 3.67 12.97 12.37
N SER A 30 3.73 14.06 13.14
CA SER A 30 2.59 14.46 14.00
C SER A 30 1.30 14.62 13.19
N LYS A 31 1.39 15.21 11.98
CA LYS A 31 0.26 15.33 11.06
C LYS A 31 -0.28 13.98 10.61
N GLY A 32 0.61 13.02 10.27
CA GLY A 32 0.21 11.66 9.92
C GLY A 32 -0.55 10.97 11.06
N LYS A 33 -0.09 11.13 12.29
CA LYS A 33 -0.77 10.60 13.49
C LYS A 33 -2.16 11.24 13.70
N GLU A 34 -2.27 12.55 13.56
CA GLU A 34 -3.56 13.26 13.68
C GLU A 34 -4.57 12.78 12.62
N GLN A 35 -4.13 12.63 11.38
CA GLN A 35 -4.97 12.12 10.29
C GLN A 35 -5.48 10.71 10.57
N LEU A 36 -4.64 9.84 11.14
CA LEU A 36 -5.02 8.48 11.52
C LEU A 36 -6.01 8.45 12.69
N GLU A 37 -5.89 9.35 13.67
CA GLU A 37 -6.89 9.47 14.76
C GLU A 37 -8.26 9.90 14.24
N ILE A 38 -8.32 10.77 13.22
CA ILE A 38 -9.58 11.13 12.55
C ILE A 38 -10.14 9.91 11.81
N LEU A 39 -9.29 9.19 11.07
CA LEU A 39 -9.64 8.02 10.28
C LEU A 39 -10.21 6.90 11.15
N LYS A 40 -9.61 6.66 12.31
CA LYS A 40 -10.02 5.65 13.30
C LYS A 40 -11.52 5.65 13.58
N ASN A 41 -12.11 6.85 13.72
CA ASN A 41 -13.54 7.01 14.02
C ASN A 41 -14.46 6.82 12.80
N ARG A 42 -13.88 6.56 11.62
CA ARG A 42 -14.58 6.42 10.34
C ARG A 42 -14.41 5.04 9.73
N LEU A 43 -13.61 4.18 10.35
CA LEU A 43 -13.42 2.81 9.89
C LEU A 43 -14.71 2.00 10.03
N PRO A 44 -15.08 1.23 9.01
CA PRO A 44 -16.11 0.21 9.16
C PRO A 44 -15.64 -0.88 10.12
N THR A 45 -16.58 -1.71 10.59
CA THR A 45 -16.25 -2.87 11.43
C THR A 45 -15.38 -3.87 10.68
N TYR A 46 -14.43 -4.46 11.40
CA TYR A 46 -13.51 -5.49 10.88
C TYR A 46 -13.30 -6.60 11.94
N ASP A 47 -13.04 -7.81 11.46
CA ASP A 47 -12.85 -9.00 12.28
C ASP A 47 -11.38 -9.30 12.54
N MET A 48 -10.51 -8.92 11.60
CA MET A 48 -9.06 -9.13 11.67
C MET A 48 -8.31 -7.92 11.14
N ILE A 49 -7.12 -7.69 11.67
CA ILE A 49 -6.20 -6.65 11.21
C ILE A 49 -4.86 -7.25 10.79
N PHE A 50 -4.42 -6.90 9.60
CA PHE A 50 -3.08 -7.19 9.09
C PHE A 50 -2.35 -5.88 8.80
N SER A 51 -1.04 -5.89 8.99
CA SER A 51 -0.18 -4.75 8.66
C SER A 51 1.06 -5.21 7.89
N SER A 52 1.52 -4.35 6.99
CA SER A 52 2.93 -4.41 6.58
C SER A 52 3.83 -4.32 7.81
N PRO A 53 4.94 -5.05 7.88
CA PRO A 53 5.89 -4.95 9.00
C PRO A 53 6.73 -3.66 9.01
N LEU A 54 6.60 -2.79 8.00
CA LEU A 54 7.30 -1.50 7.98
C LEU A 54 6.72 -0.57 9.04
N GLU A 55 7.60 0.11 9.80
CA GLU A 55 7.27 0.90 10.99
C GLU A 55 6.09 1.88 10.78
N ARG A 56 6.10 2.62 9.66
CA ARG A 56 5.01 3.55 9.33
C ARG A 56 3.65 2.87 9.20
N ALA A 57 3.60 1.61 8.75
CA ALA A 57 2.36 0.85 8.64
C ALA A 57 1.96 0.26 10.00
N ILE A 58 2.89 -0.32 10.76
CA ILE A 58 2.63 -0.84 12.11
C ILE A 58 2.12 0.29 13.01
N SER A 59 2.84 1.42 13.09
CA SER A 59 2.41 2.57 13.89
C SER A 59 1.05 3.12 13.45
N SER A 60 0.74 3.07 12.14
CA SER A 60 -0.60 3.43 11.66
C SER A 60 -1.66 2.43 12.13
N ALA A 61 -1.36 1.14 12.06
CA ALA A 61 -2.26 0.08 12.51
C ALA A 61 -2.54 0.19 14.02
N GLU A 62 -1.52 0.45 14.83
CA GLU A 62 -1.67 0.66 16.28
C GLU A 62 -2.61 1.83 16.60
N ILE A 63 -2.46 2.96 15.90
CA ILE A 63 -3.31 4.15 16.11
C ILE A 63 -4.77 3.85 15.78
N ILE A 64 -5.04 3.19 14.64
CA ILE A 64 -6.41 2.99 14.16
C ILE A 64 -7.08 1.72 14.72
N ASN A 65 -6.36 0.86 15.42
CA ASN A 65 -6.87 -0.37 16.02
C ASN A 65 -7.72 -0.10 17.27
N HIS A 66 -8.90 0.49 17.09
CA HIS A 66 -9.78 0.82 18.21
C HIS A 66 -10.37 -0.42 18.91
N ASN A 67 -10.46 -1.56 18.22
CA ASN A 67 -10.95 -2.83 18.77
C ASN A 67 -9.90 -3.59 19.58
N LYS A 68 -8.64 -3.11 19.61
CA LYS A 68 -7.50 -3.74 20.30
C LYS A 68 -7.28 -5.19 19.87
N LEU A 69 -7.53 -5.50 18.61
CA LEU A 69 -7.26 -6.82 18.04
C LEU A 69 -5.75 -7.05 17.93
N ILE A 70 -5.36 -8.32 17.86
CA ILE A 70 -3.96 -8.68 17.57
C ILE A 70 -3.63 -8.23 16.15
N ILE A 71 -2.61 -7.40 15.99
CA ILE A 71 -2.10 -6.97 14.69
C ILE A 71 -1.20 -8.07 14.15
N ASN A 72 -1.65 -8.71 13.07
CA ASN A 72 -0.86 -9.69 12.35
C ASN A 72 0.00 -8.98 11.30
N THR A 73 1.29 -9.29 11.24
CA THR A 73 2.17 -8.73 10.21
C THR A 73 2.37 -9.74 9.07
N ASP A 74 2.44 -9.25 7.84
CA ASP A 74 2.72 -10.08 6.67
C ASP A 74 3.67 -9.34 5.71
N ASP A 75 4.77 -9.99 5.36
CA ASP A 75 5.81 -9.43 4.48
C ASP A 75 5.28 -9.13 3.06
N ARG A 76 4.25 -9.84 2.62
CA ARG A 76 3.59 -9.62 1.33
C ARG A 76 2.88 -8.27 1.23
N LEU A 77 2.67 -7.58 2.37
CA LEU A 77 2.08 -6.24 2.45
C LEU A 77 3.12 -5.11 2.47
N LYS A 78 4.42 -5.39 2.39
CA LYS A 78 5.48 -4.37 2.27
C LYS A 78 5.32 -3.56 0.98
N GLU A 79 5.78 -2.32 1.00
CA GLU A 79 5.82 -1.43 -0.18
C GLU A 79 6.79 -2.00 -1.25
N LEU A 80 6.65 -1.51 -2.48
CA LEU A 80 7.60 -1.79 -3.57
C LEU A 80 9.01 -1.44 -3.11
N ASN A 81 9.92 -2.40 -3.23
CA ASN A 81 11.34 -2.19 -2.95
C ASN A 81 12.02 -1.52 -4.13
N PHE A 82 12.35 -0.24 -3.99
CA PHE A 82 13.02 0.54 -5.05
C PHE A 82 14.54 0.30 -5.11
N GLY A 83 15.11 -0.56 -4.25
CA GLY A 83 16.51 -0.93 -4.26
C GLY A 83 17.45 0.27 -4.21
N ILE A 84 18.35 0.40 -5.19
CA ILE A 84 19.33 1.51 -5.23
C ILE A 84 18.72 2.91 -5.42
N PHE A 85 17.42 3.01 -5.74
CA PHE A 85 16.72 4.29 -5.89
C PHE A 85 16.15 4.81 -4.57
N GLU A 86 16.17 4.01 -3.52
CA GLU A 86 15.65 4.40 -2.21
C GLU A 86 16.34 5.63 -1.62
N GLY A 87 15.57 6.59 -1.12
CA GLY A 87 16.06 7.86 -0.57
C GLY A 87 16.45 8.90 -1.61
N LEU A 88 16.31 8.62 -2.89
CA LEU A 88 16.65 9.53 -3.98
C LEU A 88 15.39 10.09 -4.65
N ASN A 89 15.44 11.34 -5.10
CA ASN A 89 14.43 11.91 -5.99
C ASN A 89 14.75 11.58 -7.47
N PHE A 90 13.75 11.75 -8.34
CA PHE A 90 13.88 11.40 -9.76
C PHE A 90 15.08 12.09 -10.45
N ASN A 91 15.37 13.36 -10.15
CA ASN A 91 16.48 14.09 -10.75
C ASN A 91 17.85 13.46 -10.37
N LYS A 92 18.01 13.09 -9.09
CA LYS A 92 19.21 12.39 -8.62
C LYS A 92 19.35 11.01 -9.25
N ILE A 93 18.25 10.25 -9.32
CA ILE A 93 18.22 8.93 -9.95
C ILE A 93 18.63 9.05 -11.42
N SER A 94 18.05 10.00 -12.16
CA SER A 94 18.37 10.22 -13.59
C SER A 94 19.83 10.62 -13.81
N SER A 95 20.41 11.36 -12.87
CA SER A 95 21.83 11.77 -12.95
C SER A 95 22.79 10.62 -12.62
N LEU A 96 22.46 9.81 -11.61
CA LEU A 96 23.35 8.74 -11.14
C LEU A 96 23.20 7.44 -11.94
N TYR A 97 21.98 7.16 -12.44
CA TYR A 97 21.60 5.89 -13.07
C TYR A 97 20.83 6.09 -14.38
N PRO A 98 21.33 6.87 -15.35
CA PRO A 98 20.58 7.23 -16.56
C PRO A 98 20.14 5.99 -17.37
N VAL A 99 20.99 4.98 -17.49
CA VAL A 99 20.68 3.75 -18.21
C VAL A 99 19.57 2.95 -17.51
N GLU A 100 19.58 2.91 -16.20
CA GLU A 100 18.54 2.19 -15.43
C GLU A 100 17.19 2.93 -15.47
N VAL A 101 17.21 4.27 -15.51
CA VAL A 101 16.00 5.07 -15.72
C VAL A 101 15.38 4.79 -17.10
N GLU A 102 16.19 4.74 -18.15
CA GLU A 102 15.71 4.40 -19.49
C GLU A 102 15.07 3.01 -19.52
N LYS A 103 15.73 2.01 -18.96
CA LYS A 103 15.16 0.65 -18.83
C LYS A 103 13.84 0.65 -18.05
N TRP A 104 13.78 1.36 -16.93
CA TRP A 104 12.58 1.47 -16.12
C TRP A 104 11.42 2.10 -16.90
N LEU A 105 11.66 3.22 -17.59
CA LEU A 105 10.64 3.90 -18.37
C LEU A 105 10.09 3.04 -19.52
N VAL A 106 10.94 2.22 -20.14
CA VAL A 106 10.55 1.31 -21.23
C VAL A 106 9.83 0.08 -20.70
N SER A 107 10.38 -0.59 -19.70
CA SER A 107 9.88 -1.88 -19.21
C SER A 107 8.83 -1.75 -18.11
N ASN A 108 8.75 -0.57 -17.46
CA ASN A 108 7.77 -0.20 -16.43
C ASN A 108 7.45 -1.35 -15.45
N ILE A 109 6.43 -2.16 -15.74
CA ILE A 109 5.92 -3.22 -14.85
C ILE A 109 6.93 -4.34 -14.61
N SER A 110 7.68 -4.72 -15.63
CA SER A 110 8.66 -5.81 -15.57
C SER A 110 10.07 -5.36 -15.17
N TYR A 111 10.31 -4.04 -15.09
CA TYR A 111 11.61 -3.53 -14.65
C TYR A 111 11.86 -3.93 -13.20
N LYS A 112 12.93 -4.69 -12.97
CA LYS A 112 13.38 -5.05 -11.63
C LYS A 112 14.41 -4.04 -11.14
N PHE A 113 14.08 -3.31 -10.08
CA PHE A 113 15.02 -2.38 -9.44
C PHE A 113 16.25 -3.14 -8.93
N ILE A 114 17.43 -2.62 -9.15
CA ILE A 114 18.69 -3.24 -8.68
C ILE A 114 18.63 -3.32 -7.14
N ASN A 115 18.85 -4.51 -6.58
CA ASN A 115 18.66 -4.81 -5.15
C ASN A 115 17.23 -4.58 -4.63
N GLY A 116 16.26 -4.53 -5.53
CA GLY A 116 14.85 -4.37 -5.21
C GLY A 116 13.97 -5.41 -5.91
N GLU A 117 12.74 -5.05 -6.17
CA GLU A 117 11.76 -5.89 -6.88
C GLU A 117 11.12 -5.14 -8.06
N SER A 118 10.43 -5.84 -8.94
CA SER A 118 9.60 -5.26 -9.99
C SER A 118 8.15 -5.07 -9.49
N ILE A 119 7.37 -4.26 -10.22
CA ILE A 119 5.92 -4.17 -9.95
C ILE A 119 5.25 -5.54 -10.17
N TYR A 120 5.75 -6.33 -11.11
CA TYR A 120 5.25 -7.69 -11.33
C TYR A 120 5.48 -8.57 -10.07
N GLU A 121 6.69 -8.59 -9.50
CA GLU A 121 7.00 -9.36 -8.29
C GLU A 121 6.19 -8.88 -7.07
N LEU A 122 6.04 -7.56 -6.89
CA LEU A 122 5.13 -6.98 -5.91
C LEU A 122 3.71 -7.52 -6.09
N SER A 123 3.22 -7.50 -7.33
CA SER A 123 1.84 -7.91 -7.64
C SER A 123 1.60 -9.40 -7.36
N GLU A 124 2.56 -10.26 -7.66
CA GLU A 124 2.46 -11.70 -7.38
C GLU A 124 2.40 -11.99 -5.86
N ARG A 125 3.24 -11.34 -5.04
CA ARG A 125 3.18 -11.55 -3.58
C ARG A 125 1.89 -11.00 -2.96
N VAL A 126 1.42 -9.85 -3.44
CA VAL A 126 0.17 -9.25 -2.99
C VAL A 126 -1.03 -10.11 -3.39
N LYS A 127 -1.03 -10.62 -4.63
CA LYS A 127 -2.05 -11.56 -5.12
C LYS A 127 -2.09 -12.81 -4.25
N SER A 128 -0.94 -13.42 -3.95
CA SER A 128 -0.85 -14.59 -3.07
C SER A 128 -1.52 -14.34 -1.71
N PHE A 129 -1.34 -13.16 -1.10
CA PHE A 129 -1.99 -12.80 0.15
C PHE A 129 -3.52 -12.68 0.00
N VAL A 130 -3.99 -11.97 -1.03
CA VAL A 130 -5.44 -11.75 -1.22
C VAL A 130 -6.17 -13.05 -1.55
N GLU A 131 -5.56 -13.96 -2.36
CA GLU A 131 -6.14 -15.26 -2.70
C GLU A 131 -6.46 -16.12 -1.46
N GLU A 132 -5.69 -15.99 -0.38
CA GLU A 132 -5.93 -16.73 0.87
C GLU A 132 -7.18 -16.26 1.62
N ILE A 133 -7.57 -14.99 1.46
CA ILE A 133 -8.62 -14.38 2.29
C ILE A 133 -9.90 -14.02 1.51
N LYS A 134 -9.86 -13.90 0.20
CA LYS A 134 -10.98 -13.39 -0.62
C LYS A 134 -12.24 -14.26 -0.62
N TYR A 135 -12.13 -15.53 -0.28
CA TYR A 135 -13.27 -16.46 -0.21
C TYR A 135 -13.81 -16.67 1.22
N THR A 136 -13.29 -15.93 2.17
CA THR A 136 -13.80 -15.98 3.56
C THR A 136 -15.04 -15.12 3.73
N GLU A 137 -15.71 -15.22 4.88
CA GLU A 137 -16.82 -14.35 5.26
C GLU A 137 -16.42 -13.29 6.30
N LYS A 138 -15.17 -12.84 6.26
CA LYS A 138 -14.61 -11.89 7.22
C LYS A 138 -14.33 -10.53 6.60
N ASN A 139 -14.36 -9.51 7.45
CA ASN A 139 -13.90 -8.16 7.15
C ASN A 139 -12.45 -8.01 7.62
N TYR A 140 -11.55 -7.67 6.71
CA TYR A 140 -10.13 -7.50 6.98
C TYR A 140 -9.72 -6.04 6.89
N LEU A 141 -9.10 -5.53 7.95
CA LEU A 141 -8.41 -4.25 7.91
C LEU A 141 -6.94 -4.50 7.51
N LEU A 142 -6.52 -3.98 6.37
CA LEU A 142 -5.16 -4.12 5.84
C LEU A 142 -4.46 -2.76 5.86
N VAL A 143 -3.47 -2.59 6.74
CA VAL A 143 -2.69 -1.34 6.82
C VAL A 143 -1.41 -1.50 6.02
N THR A 144 -1.30 -0.75 4.93
CA THR A 144 -0.27 -0.99 3.94
C THR A 144 0.13 0.30 3.20
N HIS A 145 0.56 0.19 1.95
CA HIS A 145 1.24 1.22 1.18
C HIS A 145 0.57 1.48 -0.17
N PHE A 146 1.04 2.52 -0.85
CA PHE A 146 0.58 2.93 -2.16
C PHE A 146 0.70 1.80 -3.21
N GLY A 147 1.88 1.20 -3.33
CA GLY A 147 2.12 0.16 -4.34
C GLY A 147 1.26 -1.09 -4.12
N VAL A 148 1.08 -1.51 -2.87
CA VAL A 148 0.24 -2.68 -2.54
C VAL A 148 -1.23 -2.42 -2.90
N ILE A 149 -1.76 -1.24 -2.54
CA ILE A 149 -3.15 -0.87 -2.89
C ILE A 149 -3.31 -0.82 -4.41
N ASN A 150 -2.35 -0.21 -5.12
CA ASN A 150 -2.38 -0.14 -6.57
C ASN A 150 -2.26 -1.52 -7.24
N ALA A 151 -1.46 -2.43 -6.69
CA ALA A 151 -1.39 -3.81 -7.16
C ALA A 151 -2.75 -4.51 -7.03
N ILE A 152 -3.41 -4.42 -5.86
CA ILE A 152 -4.74 -4.99 -5.64
C ILE A 152 -5.75 -4.43 -6.64
N LEU A 153 -5.79 -3.11 -6.82
CA LEU A 153 -6.73 -2.47 -7.76
C LEU A 153 -6.43 -2.85 -9.22
N SER A 154 -5.15 -2.95 -9.58
CA SER A 154 -4.74 -3.34 -10.94
C SER A 154 -5.09 -4.78 -11.25
N ILE A 155 -4.95 -5.69 -10.29
CA ILE A 155 -5.26 -7.12 -10.45
C ILE A 155 -6.77 -7.34 -10.50
N TYR A 156 -7.49 -6.83 -9.49
CA TYR A 156 -8.87 -7.24 -9.25
C TYR A 156 -9.92 -6.31 -9.86
N ILE A 157 -9.59 -5.04 -10.11
CA ILE A 157 -10.57 -4.07 -10.65
C ILE A 157 -10.24 -3.69 -12.10
N ALA A 158 -8.98 -3.41 -12.40
CA ALA A 158 -8.57 -3.03 -13.76
C ALA A 158 -8.16 -4.21 -14.63
N GLU A 159 -7.96 -5.41 -14.05
CA GLU A 159 -7.55 -6.66 -14.70
C GLU A 159 -6.30 -6.49 -15.59
N ASN A 160 -5.48 -5.48 -15.30
CA ASN A 160 -4.30 -5.16 -16.11
C ASN A 160 -3.28 -4.34 -15.28
N LEU A 161 -2.09 -4.90 -15.08
CA LEU A 161 -1.00 -4.25 -14.35
C LEU A 161 -0.49 -2.96 -15.01
N ASN A 162 -0.71 -2.74 -16.30
CA ASN A 162 -0.38 -1.48 -16.97
C ASN A 162 -1.18 -0.28 -16.41
N ASN A 163 -2.21 -0.54 -15.61
CA ASN A 163 -2.97 0.47 -14.90
C ASN A 163 -2.40 0.81 -13.51
N PHE A 164 -1.30 0.19 -13.08
CA PHE A 164 -0.73 0.33 -11.73
C PHE A 164 -0.55 1.78 -11.28
N TRP A 165 -0.06 2.65 -12.13
CA TRP A 165 0.17 4.07 -11.81
C TRP A 165 -1.06 4.98 -11.99
N LYS A 166 -2.20 4.43 -12.41
CA LYS A 166 -3.43 5.23 -12.66
C LYS A 166 -4.26 5.48 -11.41
N PHE A 167 -3.98 4.80 -10.32
CA PHE A 167 -4.68 4.98 -9.05
C PHE A 167 -3.86 5.88 -8.11
N LYS A 168 -4.48 6.91 -7.57
CA LYS A 168 -3.83 7.84 -6.62
C LYS A 168 -4.52 7.75 -5.26
N CYS A 169 -4.09 6.81 -4.41
CA CYS A 169 -4.58 6.75 -3.03
C CYS A 169 -3.82 7.74 -2.13
N ASN A 170 -4.55 8.50 -1.33
CA ASN A 170 -3.97 9.47 -0.38
C ASN A 170 -3.41 8.77 0.86
N LEU A 171 -2.50 9.43 1.57
CA LEU A 171 -2.06 9.01 2.91
C LEU A 171 -3.24 9.04 3.88
N SER A 172 -3.31 8.11 4.82
CA SER A 172 -4.43 8.00 5.77
C SER A 172 -5.79 7.91 5.08
N SER A 173 -5.89 7.23 3.94
CA SER A 173 -7.15 7.04 3.21
C SER A 173 -7.61 5.58 3.26
N ILE A 174 -8.91 5.39 3.06
CA ILE A 174 -9.57 4.09 3.01
C ILE A 174 -9.94 3.75 1.56
N THR A 175 -9.63 2.52 1.15
CA THR A 175 -10.15 1.91 -0.08
C THR A 175 -10.84 0.60 0.32
N ILE A 176 -12.05 0.35 -0.15
CA ILE A 176 -12.84 -0.82 0.22
C ILE A 176 -13.15 -1.66 -1.01
N LEU A 177 -12.73 -2.92 -0.97
CA LEU A 177 -13.12 -3.95 -1.91
C LEU A 177 -13.97 -5.01 -1.19
N GLU A 178 -15.02 -5.46 -1.85
CA GLU A 178 -15.81 -6.62 -1.43
C GLU A 178 -15.63 -7.74 -2.46
N PHE A 179 -15.47 -8.97 -1.98
CA PHE A 179 -15.41 -10.16 -2.82
C PHE A 179 -16.67 -10.99 -2.61
N ASN A 180 -17.54 -11.02 -3.62
CA ASN A 180 -18.74 -11.86 -3.62
C ASN A 180 -18.44 -13.12 -4.44
N ASP A 181 -18.30 -14.26 -3.77
CA ASP A 181 -17.87 -15.52 -4.40
C ASP A 181 -16.59 -15.35 -5.27
N GLY A 182 -15.65 -14.55 -4.75
CA GLY A 182 -14.40 -14.23 -5.44
C GLY A 182 -14.51 -13.11 -6.50
N TYR A 183 -15.73 -12.63 -6.81
CA TYR A 183 -15.92 -11.49 -7.74
C TYR A 183 -15.66 -10.16 -7.00
N PRO A 184 -14.71 -9.35 -7.47
CA PRO A 184 -14.31 -8.12 -6.79
C PRO A 184 -15.25 -6.96 -7.12
N ILE A 185 -15.62 -6.18 -6.10
CA ILE A 185 -16.41 -4.97 -6.23
C ILE A 185 -15.72 -3.83 -5.48
N LEU A 186 -15.36 -2.77 -6.18
CA LEU A 186 -14.82 -1.56 -5.57
C LEU A 186 -15.96 -0.71 -4.99
N LYS A 187 -16.04 -0.63 -3.66
CA LYS A 187 -17.09 0.13 -2.95
C LYS A 187 -16.68 1.56 -2.67
N CYS A 188 -15.39 1.79 -2.44
CA CYS A 188 -14.84 3.09 -2.09
C CYS A 188 -13.37 3.14 -2.50
N PHE A 189 -12.94 4.27 -3.06
CA PHE A 189 -11.54 4.48 -3.42
C PHE A 189 -10.99 5.74 -2.77
N SER A 190 -9.88 5.58 -2.03
CA SER A 190 -9.09 6.68 -1.46
C SER A 190 -9.94 7.72 -0.69
N LEU A 191 -10.96 7.26 0.03
CA LEU A 191 -11.75 8.13 0.88
C LEU A 191 -10.86 8.69 1.99
N TRP A 192 -10.74 10.01 1.99
CA TRP A 192 -9.88 10.74 2.90
C TRP A 192 -10.69 11.79 3.66
N TYR A 193 -10.35 11.99 4.93
CA TYR A 193 -11.04 12.94 5.79
C TYR A 193 -10.06 14.05 6.19
N SER A 194 -10.31 15.28 5.75
CA SER A 194 -9.68 16.48 6.29
C SER A 194 -10.48 17.01 7.49
N LYS A 195 -9.80 17.73 8.36
CA LYS A 195 -10.48 18.59 9.33
C LYS A 195 -11.22 19.70 8.61
#